data_6a40fbfb15d646441272261ad7564f8c
#
_entry.id   6a40fbfb15d646441272261ad7564f8c
#
_cell.length_a   1.000
_cell.length_b   1.000
_cell.length_c   1.000
_cell.angle_alpha   90.00
_cell.angle_beta   90.00
_cell.angle_gamma   90.00
#
_symmetry.space_group_name_H-M   'P 1'
#
loop_
_entity.id
_entity.type
_entity.pdbx_description
1 polymer ?
#
loop_
_entity_poly.entity_id
_entity_poly.type
_entity_poly.pdbx_seq_one_letter_code
_entity_poly.pdbx_strand_id
1 'polypeptide(L)'
;MWISGCWKAEGNVQAEEHWTKLEGQSMLGMGRTVVNGKTVFHEFLQIRERADGIYYIAQLNDEPPVSFKLVKLNPNQAIFENLQHDFPQRIIYGRVIDGSLFAAIEGVEKGKPKRIDFAMRRLRCD
;
A
#
# COMPACT_ATOMS: atom_id res chain seq x y z
N MET A 1 14.57 -0.31 -1.81
CA MET A 1 13.61 0.54 -1.12
C MET A 1 13.06 -0.17 0.10
N TRP A 2 12.75 0.56 1.16
CA TRP A 2 12.37 -0.03 2.45
C TRP A 2 10.99 -0.71 2.47
N ILE A 3 10.15 -0.51 1.45
CA ILE A 3 8.86 -1.21 1.32
C ILE A 3 9.03 -2.68 0.92
N SER A 4 10.14 -3.04 0.26
CA SER A 4 10.33 -4.43 -0.19
C SER A 4 10.37 -5.41 0.99
N GLY A 5 9.83 -6.60 0.77
CA GLY A 5 9.77 -7.65 1.78
C GLY A 5 8.33 -8.07 2.06
N CYS A 6 8.16 -8.81 3.14
CA CYS A 6 6.86 -9.35 3.53
C CYS A 6 6.45 -8.75 4.86
N TRP A 7 5.20 -8.31 4.92
CA TRP A 7 4.66 -7.53 6.02
C TRP A 7 3.32 -8.10 6.47
N LYS A 8 3.08 -8.07 7.77
CA LYS A 8 1.81 -8.50 8.35
C LYS A 8 1.26 -7.42 9.28
N ALA A 9 -0.01 -7.11 9.12
CA ALA A 9 -0.68 -6.14 9.99
C ALA A 9 -0.73 -6.67 11.42
N GLU A 10 -0.51 -5.77 12.38
CA GLU A 10 -0.62 -6.09 13.81
C GLU A 10 -2.08 -6.04 14.25
N GLY A 11 -2.36 -6.69 15.39
CA GLY A 11 -3.70 -6.76 15.96
C GLY A 11 -4.51 -7.94 15.45
N ASN A 12 -5.83 -7.78 15.45
CA ASN A 12 -6.75 -8.86 15.09
C ASN A 12 -7.01 -8.96 13.59
N VAL A 13 -6.48 -8.04 12.79
CA VAL A 13 -6.66 -8.05 11.34
C VAL A 13 -5.65 -9.01 10.72
N GLN A 14 -6.12 -9.96 9.92
CA GLN A 14 -5.25 -10.89 9.21
C GLN A 14 -5.01 -10.39 7.81
N ALA A 15 -4.21 -9.33 7.71
CA ALA A 15 -3.83 -8.72 6.44
C ALA A 15 -2.32 -8.79 6.27
N GLU A 16 -1.88 -8.97 5.03
CA GLU A 16 -0.47 -9.04 4.70
C GLU A 16 -0.20 -8.35 3.36
N GLU A 17 1.06 -7.86 3.20
CA GLU A 17 1.56 -7.35 1.92
C GLU A 17 2.93 -7.94 1.64
N HIS A 18 3.15 -8.31 0.39
CA HIS A 18 4.41 -8.84 -0.08
C HIS A 18 4.89 -7.98 -1.25
N TRP A 19 6.13 -7.51 -1.19
CA TRP A 19 6.70 -6.63 -2.21
C TRP A 19 8.04 -7.14 -2.70
N THR A 20 8.22 -7.14 -4.01
CA THR A 20 9.52 -7.45 -4.61
C THR A 20 10.51 -6.32 -4.36
N LYS A 21 11.79 -6.59 -4.61
CA LYS A 21 12.79 -5.53 -4.70
C LYS A 21 12.53 -4.68 -5.92
N LEU A 22 13.07 -3.46 -5.90
CA LEU A 22 13.02 -2.56 -7.06
C LEU A 22 13.92 -3.13 -8.17
N GLU A 23 13.32 -3.41 -9.31
CA GLU A 23 14.01 -3.89 -10.49
C GLU A 23 13.16 -3.55 -11.72
N GLY A 24 13.79 -3.22 -12.84
CA GLY A 24 13.04 -2.87 -14.04
C GLY A 24 12.15 -1.65 -13.87
N GLN A 25 12.55 -0.70 -13.04
CA GLN A 25 11.79 0.53 -12.75
C GLN A 25 10.44 0.25 -12.09
N SER A 26 10.32 -0.89 -11.42
CA SER A 26 9.08 -1.25 -10.74
C SER A 26 9.33 -2.12 -9.51
N MET A 27 8.38 -2.03 -8.58
CA MET A 27 8.19 -2.99 -7.50
C MET A 27 6.81 -3.60 -7.68
N LEU A 28 6.71 -4.90 -7.56
CA LEU A 28 5.43 -5.60 -7.65
C LEU A 28 5.06 -6.14 -6.28
N GLY A 29 3.79 -6.07 -5.95
CA GLY A 29 3.31 -6.51 -4.66
C GLY A 29 1.95 -7.15 -4.71
N MET A 30 1.56 -7.76 -3.58
CA MET A 30 0.21 -8.27 -3.39
C MET A 30 -0.23 -7.98 -1.97
N GLY A 31 -1.53 -7.79 -1.81
CA GLY A 31 -2.17 -7.69 -0.52
C GLY A 31 -3.24 -8.77 -0.38
N ARG A 32 -3.40 -9.28 0.84
CA ARG A 32 -4.43 -10.28 1.12
C ARG A 32 -4.99 -10.07 2.52
N THR A 33 -6.32 -10.16 2.64
CA THR A 33 -7.00 -10.13 3.94
C THR A 33 -7.78 -11.43 4.11
N VAL A 34 -7.59 -12.07 5.26
CA VAL A 34 -8.23 -13.34 5.60
C VAL A 34 -9.18 -13.11 6.76
N VAL A 35 -10.41 -13.62 6.65
CA VAL A 35 -11.42 -13.61 7.71
C VAL A 35 -11.99 -15.01 7.86
N ASN A 36 -11.98 -15.51 9.09
CA ASN A 36 -12.48 -16.87 9.40
C ASN A 36 -11.88 -17.94 8.49
N GLY A 37 -10.57 -17.84 8.24
CA GLY A 37 -9.84 -18.84 7.44
C GLY A 37 -10.02 -18.72 5.94
N LYS A 38 -10.70 -17.67 5.46
CA LYS A 38 -10.96 -17.49 4.02
C LYS A 38 -10.44 -16.13 3.55
N THR A 39 -9.87 -16.11 2.36
CA THR A 39 -9.46 -14.86 1.71
C THR A 39 -10.72 -14.11 1.26
N VAL A 40 -10.95 -12.94 1.84
CA VAL A 40 -12.11 -12.09 1.52
C VAL A 40 -11.74 -10.91 0.64
N PHE A 41 -10.44 -10.61 0.53
CA PHE A 41 -9.95 -9.46 -0.23
C PHE A 41 -8.53 -9.74 -0.68
N HIS A 42 -8.23 -9.39 -1.91
CA HIS A 42 -6.87 -9.44 -2.43
C HIS A 42 -6.66 -8.31 -3.43
N GLU A 43 -5.40 -7.91 -3.60
CA GLU A 43 -5.07 -6.87 -4.56
C GLU A 43 -3.68 -7.12 -5.15
N PHE A 44 -3.52 -6.71 -6.40
CA PHE A 44 -2.23 -6.63 -7.07
C PHE A 44 -1.76 -5.20 -6.99
N LEU A 45 -0.51 -5.01 -6.54
CA LEU A 45 0.06 -3.70 -6.29
C LEU A 45 1.30 -3.49 -7.16
N GLN A 46 1.50 -2.26 -7.61
CA GLN A 46 2.72 -1.87 -8.31
C GLN A 46 3.17 -0.50 -7.81
N ILE A 47 4.48 -0.32 -7.68
CA ILE A 47 5.08 1.02 -7.61
C ILE A 47 5.95 1.08 -8.86
N ARG A 48 5.62 1.98 -9.79
CA ARG A 48 6.19 1.98 -11.13
C ARG A 48 6.56 3.39 -11.57
N GLU A 49 7.76 3.51 -12.15
CA GLU A 49 8.17 4.74 -12.81
C GLU A 49 7.53 4.82 -14.20
N ARG A 50 6.93 5.97 -14.50
CA ARG A 50 6.37 6.31 -15.80
C ARG A 50 7.01 7.61 -16.28
N ALA A 51 6.74 8.02 -17.52
CA ALA A 51 7.32 9.22 -18.11
C ALA A 51 7.04 10.49 -17.29
N ASP A 52 5.89 10.57 -16.63
CA ASP A 52 5.45 11.76 -15.89
C ASP A 52 5.54 11.63 -14.37
N GLY A 53 6.15 10.57 -13.87
CA GLY A 53 6.34 10.40 -12.43
C GLY A 53 6.31 8.95 -11.98
N ILE A 54 6.27 8.78 -10.66
CA ILE A 54 6.19 7.47 -10.03
C ILE A 54 4.77 7.27 -9.54
N TYR A 55 4.23 6.07 -9.76
CA TYR A 55 2.85 5.75 -9.44
C TYR A 55 2.74 4.51 -8.57
N TYR A 56 1.81 4.55 -7.63
CA TYR A 56 1.28 3.39 -6.92
C TYR A 56 0.03 2.96 -7.66
N ILE A 57 -0.01 1.71 -8.11
CA ILE A 57 -1.12 1.19 -8.90
C ILE A 57 -1.72 0.03 -8.14
N ALA A 58 -3.01 0.12 -7.82
CA ALA A 58 -3.72 -0.90 -7.07
C ALA A 58 -4.85 -1.48 -7.92
N GLN A 59 -4.90 -2.80 -8.02
CA GLN A 59 -6.01 -3.52 -8.65
C GLN A 59 -6.66 -4.43 -7.62
N LEU A 60 -7.85 -4.05 -7.19
CA LEU A 60 -8.62 -4.77 -6.16
C LEU A 60 -9.42 -5.88 -6.82
N ASN A 61 -9.21 -7.13 -6.39
CA ASN A 61 -9.92 -8.29 -6.92
C ASN A 61 -9.89 -8.27 -8.46
N ASP A 62 -11.05 -8.24 -9.11
CA ASP A 62 -11.15 -8.22 -10.57
C ASP A 62 -11.49 -6.84 -11.13
N GLU A 63 -11.39 -5.78 -10.32
CA GLU A 63 -11.71 -4.43 -10.76
C GLU A 63 -10.57 -3.82 -11.60
N PRO A 64 -10.86 -2.77 -12.39
CA PRO A 64 -9.80 -2.07 -13.11
C PRO A 64 -8.78 -1.45 -12.16
N PRO A 65 -7.50 -1.39 -12.55
CA PRO A 65 -6.48 -0.77 -11.72
C PRO A 65 -6.68 0.73 -11.55
N VAL A 66 -6.29 1.24 -10.39
CA VAL A 66 -6.33 2.67 -10.07
C VAL A 66 -4.91 3.14 -9.78
N SER A 67 -4.54 4.29 -10.31
CA SER A 67 -3.19 4.86 -10.17
C SER A 67 -3.19 6.06 -9.24
N PHE A 68 -2.20 6.12 -8.35
CA PHE A 68 -1.96 7.23 -7.42
C PHE A 68 -0.55 7.75 -7.67
N LYS A 69 -0.40 9.05 -7.93
CA LYS A 69 0.89 9.64 -8.25
C LYS A 69 1.67 9.96 -6.99
N LEU A 70 2.97 9.68 -6.99
CA LEU A 70 3.86 10.06 -5.90
C LEU A 70 3.95 11.58 -5.79
N VAL A 71 3.54 12.13 -4.63
CA VAL A 71 3.54 13.57 -4.37
C VAL A 71 4.53 13.97 -3.29
N LYS A 72 5.00 13.03 -2.49
CA LYS A 72 6.01 13.29 -1.46
C LYS A 72 6.86 12.05 -1.24
N LEU A 73 8.17 12.26 -1.20
CA LEU A 73 9.15 11.21 -0.91
C LEU A 73 10.28 11.79 -0.09
N ASN A 74 10.57 11.16 1.04
CA ASN A 74 11.76 11.43 1.84
C ASN A 74 12.27 10.08 2.38
N PRO A 75 13.39 10.05 3.13
CA PRO A 75 13.94 8.76 3.58
C PRO A 75 12.99 7.89 4.40
N ASN A 76 11.96 8.47 5.00
CA ASN A 76 11.08 7.77 5.93
C ASN A 76 9.62 7.73 5.50
N GLN A 77 9.25 8.34 4.37
CA GLN A 77 7.85 8.43 3.98
C GLN A 77 7.67 8.55 2.47
N ALA A 78 6.62 7.91 1.98
CA ALA A 78 6.16 8.05 0.60
C ALA A 78 4.65 8.28 0.62
N ILE A 79 4.18 9.28 -0.11
CA ILE A 79 2.76 9.62 -0.22
C ILE A 79 2.37 9.62 -1.69
N PHE A 80 1.35 8.83 -2.03
CA PHE A 80 0.77 8.74 -3.36
C PHE A 80 -0.65 9.28 -3.33
N GLU A 81 -1.07 9.99 -4.36
CA GLU A 81 -2.33 10.71 -4.35
C GLU A 81 -3.09 10.58 -5.67
N ASN A 82 -4.42 10.42 -5.57
CA ASN A 82 -5.35 10.55 -6.68
C ASN A 82 -6.63 11.20 -6.15
N LEU A 83 -6.76 12.50 -6.33
CA LEU A 83 -7.90 13.28 -5.84
C LEU A 83 -9.19 13.02 -6.64
N GLN A 84 -9.09 12.38 -7.80
CA GLN A 84 -10.27 12.01 -8.62
C GLN A 84 -10.90 10.69 -8.20
N HIS A 85 -10.20 9.93 -7.35
CA HIS A 85 -10.70 8.66 -6.85
C HIS A 85 -11.65 8.89 -5.68
N ASP A 86 -12.58 7.96 -5.47
CA ASP A 86 -13.32 7.87 -4.22
C ASP A 86 -12.35 7.56 -3.08
N PHE A 87 -12.85 7.38 -1.88
CA PHE A 87 -11.97 7.00 -0.77
C PHE A 87 -11.28 5.66 -1.09
N PRO A 88 -9.95 5.55 -0.92
CA PRO A 88 -9.00 6.57 -0.49
C PRO A 88 -8.50 7.45 -1.64
N GLN A 89 -8.09 8.67 -1.33
CA GLN A 89 -7.42 9.56 -2.25
C GLN A 89 -5.91 9.61 -2.04
N ARG A 90 -5.42 9.18 -0.86
CA ARG A 90 -3.98 9.10 -0.58
C ARG A 90 -3.64 7.75 0.01
N ILE A 91 -2.47 7.26 -0.42
CA ILE A 91 -1.84 6.05 0.10
C ILE A 91 -0.52 6.51 0.71
N ILE A 92 -0.29 6.17 1.98
CA ILE A 92 0.88 6.61 2.73
C ILE A 92 1.64 5.39 3.22
N TYR A 93 2.95 5.35 2.96
CA TYR A 93 3.85 4.38 3.58
C TYR A 93 4.89 5.12 4.37
N GLY A 94 5.17 4.64 5.57
CA GLY A 94 6.18 5.22 6.45
C GLY A 94 7.11 4.16 7.01
N ARG A 95 8.40 4.50 7.06
CA ARG A 95 9.41 3.65 7.66
C ARG A 95 9.54 4.02 9.14
N VAL A 96 9.42 3.04 10.03
CA VAL A 96 9.57 3.24 11.47
C VAL A 96 10.99 2.87 11.89
N ILE A 97 11.49 3.55 12.93
CA ILE A 97 12.89 3.42 13.37
C ILE A 97 13.24 1.98 13.79
N ASP A 98 12.28 1.21 14.27
CA ASP A 98 12.47 -0.18 14.67
C ASP A 98 12.47 -1.19 13.51
N GLY A 99 12.34 -0.70 12.27
CA GLY A 99 12.30 -1.54 11.09
C GLY A 99 10.90 -1.99 10.68
N SER A 100 9.87 -1.63 11.44
CA SER A 100 8.49 -1.90 11.04
C SER A 100 8.03 -0.92 9.96
N LEU A 101 6.87 -1.22 9.37
CA LEU A 101 6.26 -0.41 8.32
C LEU A 101 4.96 0.20 8.87
N PHE A 102 4.78 1.46 8.59
CA PHE A 102 3.51 2.13 8.81
C PHE A 102 2.84 2.35 7.46
N ALA A 103 1.56 2.07 7.38
CA ALA A 103 0.78 2.38 6.19
C ALA A 103 -0.52 3.05 6.60
N ALA A 104 -1.02 3.94 5.75
CA ALA A 104 -2.31 4.58 5.98
C ALA A 104 -2.98 4.86 4.65
N ILE A 105 -4.30 4.83 4.68
CA ILE A 105 -5.12 5.32 3.58
C ILE A 105 -6.00 6.43 4.12
N GLU A 106 -6.13 7.52 3.38
CA GLU A 106 -6.91 8.65 3.82
C GLU A 106 -7.61 9.37 2.66
N GLY A 107 -8.59 10.17 3.00
CA GLY A 107 -9.34 10.95 2.04
C GLY A 107 -10.66 11.41 2.61
N VAL A 108 -11.62 11.61 1.71
CA VAL A 108 -12.98 12.01 2.06
C VAL A 108 -13.94 10.90 1.62
N GLU A 109 -14.81 10.49 2.54
CA GLU A 109 -15.87 9.52 2.25
C GLU A 109 -17.19 10.10 2.74
N LYS A 110 -18.17 10.17 1.83
CA LYS A 110 -19.50 10.75 2.12
C LYS A 110 -19.39 12.16 2.72
N GLY A 111 -18.49 12.98 2.18
CA GLY A 111 -18.29 14.36 2.60
C GLY A 111 -17.53 14.55 3.91
N LYS A 112 -17.01 13.48 4.51
CA LYS A 112 -16.28 13.54 5.77
C LYS A 112 -14.86 13.02 5.64
N PRO A 113 -13.88 13.66 6.31
CA PRO A 113 -12.52 13.11 6.36
C PRO A 113 -12.51 11.73 6.99
N LYS A 114 -11.71 10.84 6.41
CA LYS A 114 -11.55 9.48 6.91
C LYS A 114 -10.10 9.05 6.74
N ARG A 115 -9.57 8.33 7.73
CA ARG A 115 -8.22 7.76 7.68
C ARG A 115 -8.22 6.41 8.37
N ILE A 116 -7.52 5.45 7.77
CA ILE A 116 -7.31 4.13 8.35
C ILE A 116 -5.81 3.89 8.40
N ASP A 117 -5.31 3.57 9.60
CA ASP A 117 -3.89 3.33 9.85
C ASP A 117 -3.63 1.83 10.00
N PHE A 118 -2.47 1.39 9.50
CA PHE A 118 -2.03 0.01 9.61
C PHE A 118 -0.59 -0.01 10.12
N ALA A 119 -0.37 -0.59 11.29
CA ALA A 119 0.97 -0.91 11.75
C ALA A 119 1.31 -2.31 11.25
N MET A 120 2.46 -2.46 10.61
CA MET A 120 2.87 -3.72 10.01
C MET A 120 4.25 -4.11 10.52
N ARG A 121 4.41 -5.39 10.84
CA ARG A 121 5.71 -5.95 11.20
C ARG A 121 6.25 -6.79 10.06
N ARG A 122 7.56 -6.83 9.95
CA ARG A 122 8.23 -7.65 8.95
C ARG A 122 8.11 -9.13 9.33
N LEU A 123 7.90 -9.95 8.32
CA LEU A 123 7.97 -11.39 8.49
C LEU A 123 8.74 -12.02 7.34
N ARG A 124 9.06 -13.31 7.53
CA ARG A 124 9.72 -14.07 6.46
C ARG A 124 8.74 -14.27 5.31
N CYS A 125 9.28 -14.21 4.10
CA CYS A 125 8.47 -14.37 2.89
C CYS A 125 8.18 -15.83 2.55
N ASP A 126 8.84 -16.76 3.18
CA ASP A 126 8.70 -18.21 2.92
C ASP A 126 7.84 -18.95 3.95
#